data_f45ffae9cc186e647fa94a3b884a6692
#
_entry.id   f45ffae9cc186e647fa94a3b884a6692
#
_cell.length_a   1.000
_cell.length_b   1.000
_cell.length_c   1.000
_cell.angle_alpha   90.00
_cell.angle_beta   90.00
_cell.angle_gamma   90.00
#
_symmetry.space_group_name_H-M   'P 1'
#
loop_
_entity.id
_entity.type
_entity.pdbx_description
1 polymer ?
#
loop_
_entity_poly.entity_id
_entity_poly.type
_entity_poly.pdbx_seq_one_letter_code
_entity_poly.pdbx_strand_id
1 'polypeptide(L)'
;MSTFVPTNSDLRTSLIFCFLLKKKGLEAHQMLVEAYGEHALGQTQCYEWYKKFKKGEFDVANEERGRPKKKFEDCELQALLDEDDSQTQKQLAEQLNVTPMAVSNRLKAMGKIQKVGKWVPHELNERQMENRKITCEMLLARFKAKSYLHRIVTGDEKWIYFENPKRKKCWVDPGQPSTSTARPNRFGRKTMLCVWWDQRGVIYFELLKPGETVDTKRYQQQMIALDSAIRSKRPEYEKRQHKVILLHDNAPAHKAKPVKETLGDLKWEILSHAAYSPDLAPSDYYLFSSMGHGLSEQRFTSYEDVRKWLDDWFASKDEKFYWRGIHALPERWQKCIVNEGQYFE
;
A
#
# COMPACT_ATOMS: atom_id res chain seq x y z
N MET A 1 -48.27 8.34 -21.50
CA MET A 1 -47.82 9.33 -22.49
C MET A 1 -46.57 9.98 -21.95
N SER A 2 -45.43 9.91 -22.65
CA SER A 2 -44.20 10.60 -22.20
C SER A 2 -44.42 12.09 -22.39
N THR A 3 -44.38 12.87 -21.30
CA THR A 3 -44.44 14.32 -21.33
C THR A 3 -43.17 14.86 -22.00
N PHE A 4 -43.32 15.46 -23.19
CA PHE A 4 -42.22 16.14 -23.88
C PHE A 4 -41.77 17.33 -23.04
N VAL A 5 -40.50 17.33 -22.59
CA VAL A 5 -39.90 18.48 -21.89
C VAL A 5 -38.97 19.17 -22.90
N PRO A 6 -39.34 20.43 -23.32
CA PRO A 6 -38.57 21.13 -24.33
C PRO A 6 -37.19 21.55 -23.82
N THR A 7 -36.18 21.44 -24.68
CA THR A 7 -34.86 22.04 -24.43
C THR A 7 -34.86 23.54 -24.76
N ASN A 8 -33.87 24.28 -24.25
CA ASN A 8 -33.73 25.70 -24.61
C ASN A 8 -33.56 25.91 -26.13
N SER A 9 -33.00 24.95 -26.84
CA SER A 9 -32.91 24.99 -28.30
C SER A 9 -34.26 24.84 -28.98
N ASP A 10 -35.12 23.95 -28.48
CA ASP A 10 -36.46 23.74 -29.01
C ASP A 10 -37.34 25.02 -28.81
N LEU A 11 -37.26 25.63 -27.64
CA LEU A 11 -37.97 26.86 -27.33
C LEU A 11 -37.52 28.05 -28.21
N ARG A 12 -36.23 28.16 -28.48
CA ARG A 12 -35.68 29.20 -29.36
C ARG A 12 -36.06 28.96 -30.85
N THR A 13 -36.06 27.68 -31.25
CA THR A 13 -36.52 27.28 -32.60
C THR A 13 -38.01 27.63 -32.79
N SER A 14 -38.84 27.37 -31.79
CA SER A 14 -40.24 27.77 -31.79
C SER A 14 -40.41 29.31 -31.83
N LEU A 15 -39.49 30.03 -31.19
CA LEU A 15 -39.47 31.51 -31.24
C LEU A 15 -39.10 32.02 -32.66
N ILE A 16 -38.17 31.34 -33.41
CA ILE A 16 -37.90 31.65 -34.83
C ILE A 16 -39.15 31.46 -35.65
N PHE A 17 -39.92 30.39 -35.43
CA PHE A 17 -41.17 30.14 -36.14
C PHE A 17 -42.16 31.28 -35.94
N CYS A 18 -42.38 31.74 -34.69
CA CYS A 18 -43.21 32.86 -34.36
C CYS A 18 -42.73 34.18 -35.05
N PHE A 19 -41.40 34.39 -35.09
CA PHE A 19 -40.80 35.56 -35.75
C PHE A 19 -41.04 35.54 -37.24
N LEU A 20 -40.88 34.42 -37.92
CA LEU A 20 -41.15 34.26 -39.39
C LEU A 20 -42.64 34.44 -39.74
N LEU A 21 -43.53 34.06 -38.78
CA LEU A 21 -44.96 34.35 -38.89
C LEU A 21 -45.32 35.82 -38.62
N LYS A 22 -44.32 36.71 -38.47
CA LYS A 22 -44.47 38.15 -38.22
C LYS A 22 -45.26 38.49 -36.92
N LYS A 23 -45.25 37.57 -35.98
CA LYS A 23 -45.83 37.80 -34.62
C LYS A 23 -45.01 38.82 -33.86
N LYS A 24 -45.66 39.59 -32.98
CA LYS A 24 -44.95 40.48 -32.05
C LYS A 24 -44.32 39.65 -30.91
N GLY A 25 -43.23 40.13 -30.31
CA GLY A 25 -42.52 39.41 -29.23
C GLY A 25 -43.40 39.05 -28.05
N LEU A 26 -44.39 39.85 -27.73
CA LEU A 26 -45.38 39.58 -26.69
C LEU A 26 -46.30 38.41 -27.08
N GLU A 27 -46.81 38.44 -28.32
CA GLU A 27 -47.67 37.38 -28.83
C GLU A 27 -46.92 36.04 -28.90
N ALA A 28 -45.65 36.06 -29.30
CA ALA A 28 -44.78 34.87 -29.36
C ALA A 28 -44.55 34.30 -27.95
N HIS A 29 -44.34 35.16 -26.96
CA HIS A 29 -44.24 34.71 -25.56
C HIS A 29 -45.53 34.03 -25.09
N GLN A 30 -46.72 34.63 -25.38
CA GLN A 30 -48.01 34.05 -25.03
C GLN A 30 -48.21 32.67 -25.68
N MET A 31 -47.89 32.54 -26.97
CA MET A 31 -47.95 31.25 -27.70
C MET A 31 -46.99 30.19 -27.10
N LEU A 32 -45.80 30.59 -26.66
CA LEU A 32 -44.88 29.67 -25.99
C LEU A 32 -45.38 29.23 -24.62
N VAL A 33 -46.01 30.15 -23.84
CA VAL A 33 -46.62 29.83 -22.55
C VAL A 33 -47.81 28.89 -22.74
N GLU A 34 -48.62 29.10 -23.77
CA GLU A 34 -49.77 28.23 -24.09
C GLU A 34 -49.27 26.81 -24.51
N ALA A 35 -48.19 26.72 -25.30
CA ALA A 35 -47.70 25.48 -25.83
C ALA A 35 -46.84 24.66 -24.82
N TYR A 36 -46.03 25.35 -24.00
CA TYR A 36 -45.01 24.74 -23.15
C TYR A 36 -45.17 25.01 -21.64
N GLY A 37 -46.20 25.80 -21.25
CA GLY A 37 -46.50 26.11 -19.86
C GLY A 37 -45.34 26.77 -19.12
N GLU A 38 -45.02 26.24 -17.96
CA GLU A 38 -43.93 26.74 -17.11
C GLU A 38 -42.51 26.57 -17.69
N HIS A 39 -42.36 25.77 -18.75
CA HIS A 39 -41.08 25.62 -19.44
C HIS A 39 -40.82 26.70 -20.49
N ALA A 40 -41.79 27.61 -20.77
CA ALA A 40 -41.67 28.67 -21.77
C ALA A 40 -40.54 29.66 -21.41
N LEU A 41 -39.93 30.26 -22.45
CA LEU A 41 -38.96 31.34 -22.27
C LEU A 41 -39.66 32.56 -21.65
N GLY A 42 -39.00 33.23 -20.71
CA GLY A 42 -39.50 34.46 -20.13
C GLY A 42 -39.63 35.60 -21.16
N GLN A 43 -40.58 36.53 -20.91
CA GLN A 43 -40.89 37.62 -21.82
C GLN A 43 -39.64 38.43 -22.25
N THR A 44 -38.73 38.75 -21.31
CA THR A 44 -37.49 39.47 -21.58
C THR A 44 -36.59 38.69 -22.53
N GLN A 45 -36.44 37.36 -22.35
CA GLN A 45 -35.67 36.50 -23.21
C GLN A 45 -36.25 36.43 -24.61
N CYS A 46 -37.58 36.41 -24.78
CA CYS A 46 -38.22 36.47 -26.09
C CYS A 46 -37.88 37.76 -26.83
N TYR A 47 -37.91 38.91 -26.13
CA TYR A 47 -37.49 40.18 -26.72
C TYR A 47 -36.02 40.25 -27.11
N GLU A 48 -35.15 39.70 -26.30
CA GLU A 48 -33.69 39.62 -26.62
C GLU A 48 -33.42 38.77 -27.88
N TRP A 49 -34.07 37.62 -27.98
CA TRP A 49 -34.00 36.81 -29.18
C TRP A 49 -34.60 37.49 -30.40
N TYR A 50 -35.71 38.20 -30.29
CA TYR A 50 -36.29 38.98 -31.38
C TYR A 50 -35.35 40.08 -31.86
N LYS A 51 -34.57 40.72 -30.97
CA LYS A 51 -33.51 41.65 -31.37
C LYS A 51 -32.42 40.97 -32.21
N LYS A 52 -32.01 39.77 -31.85
CA LYS A 52 -31.05 38.97 -32.60
C LYS A 52 -31.61 38.58 -33.99
N PHE A 53 -32.85 38.10 -34.04
CA PHE A 53 -33.49 37.71 -35.30
C PHE A 53 -33.66 38.89 -36.27
N LYS A 54 -33.96 40.08 -35.78
CA LYS A 54 -34.02 41.31 -36.59
C LYS A 54 -32.66 41.69 -37.19
N LYS A 55 -31.55 41.27 -36.57
CA LYS A 55 -30.18 41.46 -37.10
C LYS A 55 -29.76 40.37 -38.07
N GLY A 56 -30.59 39.35 -38.27
CA GLY A 56 -30.25 38.20 -39.13
C GLY A 56 -29.51 37.08 -38.39
N GLU A 57 -29.43 37.14 -37.06
CA GLU A 57 -28.76 36.13 -36.22
C GLU A 57 -29.80 35.07 -35.83
N PHE A 58 -29.81 33.93 -36.56
CA PHE A 58 -30.75 32.81 -36.30
C PHE A 58 -30.10 31.59 -35.66
N ASP A 59 -28.88 31.71 -35.18
CA ASP A 59 -28.24 30.63 -34.46
C ASP A 59 -28.83 30.53 -33.06
N VAL A 60 -29.49 29.41 -32.78
CA VAL A 60 -30.18 29.12 -31.48
C VAL A 60 -29.31 28.27 -30.57
N ALA A 61 -28.10 27.86 -30.99
CA ALA A 61 -27.20 27.14 -30.13
C ALA A 61 -26.79 27.95 -28.90
N ASN A 62 -26.48 27.28 -27.81
CA ASN A 62 -25.86 27.96 -26.69
C ASN A 62 -24.48 28.44 -27.12
N GLU A 63 -24.18 29.70 -26.92
CA GLU A 63 -22.81 30.18 -27.03
C GLU A 63 -21.93 29.33 -26.10
N GLU A 64 -20.92 28.65 -26.67
CA GLU A 64 -19.92 27.98 -25.85
C GLU A 64 -19.28 29.05 -24.97
N ARG A 65 -19.57 28.97 -23.66
CA ARG A 65 -18.85 29.79 -22.68
C ARG A 65 -17.39 29.40 -22.80
N GLY A 66 -16.59 30.28 -23.44
CA GLY A 66 -15.16 30.06 -23.57
C GLY A 66 -14.59 29.66 -22.21
N ARG A 67 -13.85 28.55 -22.16
CA ARG A 67 -13.17 28.14 -20.92
C ARG A 67 -12.32 29.32 -20.45
N PRO A 68 -12.44 29.75 -19.19
CA PRO A 68 -11.57 30.80 -18.68
C PRO A 68 -10.12 30.42 -18.93
N LYS A 69 -9.30 31.40 -19.38
CA LYS A 69 -7.87 31.17 -19.65
C LYS A 69 -7.23 30.50 -18.44
N LYS A 70 -6.43 29.48 -18.67
CA LYS A 70 -5.64 28.85 -17.62
C LYS A 70 -4.78 29.92 -16.95
N LYS A 71 -4.77 29.95 -15.62
CA LYS A 71 -3.96 30.89 -14.84
C LYS A 71 -2.53 30.40 -14.64
N PHE A 72 -2.26 29.11 -14.83
CA PHE A 72 -0.97 28.47 -14.75
C PHE A 72 -0.96 27.20 -15.61
N GLU A 73 0.21 26.74 -16.03
CA GLU A 73 0.37 25.54 -16.85
C GLU A 73 0.75 24.32 -15.98
N ASP A 74 0.58 23.11 -16.54
CA ASP A 74 0.85 21.86 -15.85
C ASP A 74 2.34 21.70 -15.50
N CYS A 75 3.22 22.20 -16.37
CA CYS A 75 4.67 22.18 -16.16
C CYS A 75 5.09 23.02 -14.95
N GLU A 76 4.44 24.16 -14.70
CA GLU A 76 4.73 24.99 -13.51
C GLU A 76 4.35 24.28 -12.22
N LEU A 77 3.17 23.67 -12.18
CA LEU A 77 2.76 22.86 -11.03
C LEU A 77 3.62 21.62 -10.84
N GLN A 78 4.02 20.96 -11.95
CA GLN A 78 4.92 19.81 -11.88
C GLN A 78 6.29 20.19 -11.36
N ALA A 79 6.86 21.30 -11.80
CA ALA A 79 8.17 21.79 -11.33
C ALA A 79 8.19 22.04 -9.80
N LEU A 80 7.12 22.61 -9.26
CA LEU A 80 6.98 22.80 -7.81
C LEU A 80 6.88 21.48 -7.05
N LEU A 81 6.22 20.47 -7.62
CA LEU A 81 6.14 19.14 -7.02
C LEU A 81 7.45 18.35 -7.15
N ASP A 82 8.24 18.60 -8.18
CA ASP A 82 9.55 17.98 -8.37
C ASP A 82 10.59 18.58 -7.40
N GLU A 83 10.42 19.85 -7.01
CA GLU A 83 11.23 20.51 -5.99
C GLU A 83 10.87 20.03 -4.59
N ASP A 84 9.59 19.97 -4.24
CA ASP A 84 9.08 19.45 -2.96
C ASP A 84 7.66 18.87 -3.16
N ASP A 85 7.54 17.56 -3.11
CA ASP A 85 6.27 16.82 -3.25
C ASP A 85 5.41 16.80 -1.97
N SER A 86 5.95 17.28 -0.86
CA SER A 86 5.28 17.32 0.45
C SER A 86 4.41 18.58 0.66
N GLN A 87 4.46 19.53 -0.26
CA GLN A 87 3.74 20.78 -0.18
C GLN A 87 2.22 20.58 -0.10
N THR A 88 1.59 21.43 0.72
CA THR A 88 0.13 21.47 0.79
C THR A 88 -0.47 22.18 -0.42
N GLN A 89 -1.72 21.85 -0.78
CA GLN A 89 -2.43 22.56 -1.86
C GLN A 89 -2.52 24.07 -1.62
N LYS A 90 -2.49 24.52 -0.36
CA LYS A 90 -2.47 25.94 0.00
C LYS A 90 -1.14 26.59 -0.36
N GLN A 91 -0.01 25.96 -0.03
CA GLN A 91 1.33 26.45 -0.37
C GLN A 91 1.53 26.51 -1.89
N LEU A 92 1.15 25.45 -2.62
CA LEU A 92 1.18 25.45 -4.09
C LEU A 92 0.30 26.55 -4.69
N ALA A 93 -0.88 26.80 -4.11
CA ALA A 93 -1.77 27.85 -4.55
C ALA A 93 -1.22 29.27 -4.31
N GLU A 94 -0.52 29.47 -3.19
CA GLU A 94 0.16 30.71 -2.87
C GLU A 94 1.30 30.99 -3.86
N GLN A 95 2.12 30.00 -4.19
CA GLN A 95 3.23 30.12 -5.14
C GLN A 95 2.75 30.40 -6.58
N LEU A 96 1.65 29.77 -6.99
CA LEU A 96 1.05 29.94 -8.31
C LEU A 96 0.07 31.15 -8.39
N ASN A 97 -0.11 31.85 -7.30
CA ASN A 97 -1.07 32.97 -7.16
C ASN A 97 -2.49 32.61 -7.64
N VAL A 98 -2.98 31.45 -7.19
CA VAL A 98 -4.32 30.93 -7.52
C VAL A 98 -5.05 30.43 -6.28
N THR A 99 -6.27 29.94 -6.44
CA THR A 99 -7.02 29.35 -5.33
C THR A 99 -6.60 27.88 -5.09
N PRO A 100 -6.64 27.38 -3.84
CA PRO A 100 -6.38 25.96 -3.54
C PRO A 100 -7.29 25.01 -4.33
N MET A 101 -8.54 25.43 -4.63
CA MET A 101 -9.47 24.66 -5.45
C MET A 101 -8.98 24.50 -6.90
N ALA A 102 -8.36 25.55 -7.47
CA ALA A 102 -7.79 25.49 -8.81
C ALA A 102 -6.64 24.46 -8.86
N VAL A 103 -5.75 24.46 -7.85
CA VAL A 103 -4.68 23.47 -7.69
C VAL A 103 -5.26 22.06 -7.51
N SER A 104 -6.24 21.89 -6.65
CA SER A 104 -6.90 20.59 -6.42
C SER A 104 -7.48 19.99 -7.69
N ASN A 105 -8.22 20.81 -8.46
CA ASN A 105 -8.80 20.38 -9.73
C ASN A 105 -7.72 20.02 -10.75
N ARG A 106 -6.61 20.76 -10.74
CA ARG A 106 -5.50 20.51 -11.66
C ARG A 106 -4.73 19.25 -11.33
N LEU A 107 -4.40 19.04 -10.06
CA LEU A 107 -3.76 17.80 -9.58
C LEU A 107 -4.59 16.56 -9.98
N LYS A 108 -5.92 16.63 -9.80
CA LYS A 108 -6.82 15.55 -10.25
C LYS A 108 -6.76 15.34 -11.77
N ALA A 109 -6.77 16.42 -12.56
CA ALA A 109 -6.67 16.34 -14.02
C ALA A 109 -5.32 15.75 -14.48
N MET A 110 -4.23 15.99 -13.74
CA MET A 110 -2.91 15.40 -13.97
C MET A 110 -2.78 13.96 -13.43
N GLY A 111 -3.84 13.38 -12.86
CA GLY A 111 -3.82 12.03 -12.26
C GLY A 111 -3.03 11.94 -10.96
N LYS A 112 -2.68 13.07 -10.32
CA LYS A 112 -1.97 13.09 -9.05
C LYS A 112 -2.91 12.76 -7.90
N ILE A 113 -2.44 11.91 -7.00
CA ILE A 113 -3.13 11.56 -5.75
C ILE A 113 -2.21 11.85 -4.58
N GLN A 114 -2.78 12.33 -3.48
CA GLN A 114 -2.02 12.53 -2.24
C GLN A 114 -2.00 11.22 -1.46
N LYS A 115 -0.79 10.74 -1.14
CA LYS A 115 -0.59 9.59 -0.26
C LYS A 115 0.22 10.01 0.96
N VAL A 116 -0.12 9.46 2.11
CA VAL A 116 0.76 9.58 3.29
C VAL A 116 1.94 8.65 3.08
N GLY A 117 3.16 9.18 3.28
CA GLY A 117 4.37 8.38 3.21
C GLY A 117 4.33 7.21 4.20
N LYS A 118 4.93 6.09 3.83
CA LYS A 118 5.05 4.94 4.72
C LYS A 118 6.21 5.12 5.68
N TRP A 119 6.03 4.65 6.91
CA TRP A 119 7.14 4.42 7.80
C TRP A 119 7.98 3.25 7.26
N VAL A 120 9.25 3.51 7.01
CA VAL A 120 10.21 2.49 6.57
C VAL A 120 11.11 2.10 7.74
N PRO A 121 11.67 0.86 7.75
CA PRO A 121 12.48 0.38 8.87
C PRO A 121 13.75 1.19 9.11
N HIS A 122 14.34 1.74 8.05
CA HIS A 122 15.60 2.45 8.07
C HIS A 122 15.69 3.42 6.89
N GLU A 123 16.37 4.55 7.06
CA GLU A 123 16.72 5.43 5.95
C GLU A 123 17.95 4.85 5.22
N LEU A 124 17.71 4.35 4.01
CA LEU A 124 18.76 3.71 3.21
C LEU A 124 19.65 4.76 2.55
N ASN A 125 20.98 4.61 2.70
CA ASN A 125 21.92 5.37 1.91
C ASN A 125 22.14 4.71 0.53
N GLU A 126 22.79 5.44 -0.41
CA GLU A 126 23.02 4.99 -1.79
C GLU A 126 23.72 3.63 -1.85
N ARG A 127 24.78 3.44 -1.04
CA ARG A 127 25.50 2.15 -0.99
C ARG A 127 24.63 1.00 -0.49
N GLN A 128 23.72 1.24 0.44
CA GLN A 128 22.80 0.22 0.94
C GLN A 128 21.75 -0.12 -0.13
N MET A 129 21.23 0.86 -0.84
CA MET A 129 20.31 0.65 -1.97
C MET A 129 20.99 -0.15 -3.09
N GLU A 130 22.20 0.22 -3.47
CA GLU A 130 22.99 -0.51 -4.48
C GLU A 130 23.25 -1.96 -4.05
N ASN A 131 23.68 -2.20 -2.81
CA ASN A 131 23.91 -3.54 -2.29
C ASN A 131 22.62 -4.38 -2.28
N ARG A 132 21.48 -3.79 -1.94
CA ARG A 132 20.19 -4.48 -2.01
C ARG A 132 19.84 -4.87 -3.44
N LYS A 133 20.00 -3.95 -4.40
CA LYS A 133 19.75 -4.19 -5.82
C LYS A 133 20.65 -5.32 -6.35
N ILE A 134 21.96 -5.21 -6.17
CA ILE A 134 22.93 -6.22 -6.63
C ILE A 134 22.64 -7.59 -6.01
N THR A 135 22.36 -7.64 -4.71
CA THR A 135 22.00 -8.90 -4.03
C THR A 135 20.78 -9.53 -4.66
N CYS A 136 19.72 -8.74 -4.91
CA CYS A 136 18.50 -9.23 -5.54
C CYS A 136 18.73 -9.70 -6.98
N GLU A 137 19.55 -9.01 -7.77
CA GLU A 137 19.92 -9.40 -9.12
C GLU A 137 20.62 -10.76 -9.14
N MET A 138 21.60 -10.95 -8.25
CA MET A 138 22.33 -12.23 -8.12
C MET A 138 21.39 -13.38 -7.72
N LEU A 139 20.54 -13.18 -6.72
CA LEU A 139 19.59 -14.19 -6.25
C LEU A 139 18.56 -14.55 -7.31
N LEU A 140 18.05 -13.56 -8.03
CA LEU A 140 17.08 -13.77 -9.10
C LEU A 140 17.71 -14.45 -10.32
N ALA A 141 18.93 -14.09 -10.70
CA ALA A 141 19.67 -14.77 -11.76
C ALA A 141 19.91 -16.24 -11.41
N ARG A 142 20.35 -16.53 -10.19
CA ARG A 142 20.51 -17.89 -9.68
C ARG A 142 19.19 -18.67 -9.71
N PHE A 143 18.08 -18.06 -9.28
CA PHE A 143 16.76 -18.68 -9.30
C PHE A 143 16.30 -19.02 -10.73
N LYS A 144 16.50 -18.10 -11.68
CA LYS A 144 16.17 -18.32 -13.10
C LYS A 144 16.99 -19.46 -13.72
N ALA A 145 18.26 -19.60 -13.32
CA ALA A 145 19.11 -20.69 -13.80
C ALA A 145 18.67 -22.06 -13.22
N LYS A 146 18.38 -22.13 -11.92
CA LYS A 146 17.88 -23.33 -11.25
C LYS A 146 17.18 -22.93 -9.96
N SER A 147 15.89 -23.28 -9.83
CA SER A 147 15.12 -23.04 -8.60
C SER A 147 15.74 -23.78 -7.40
N TYR A 148 15.87 -23.06 -6.29
CA TYR A 148 16.41 -23.56 -5.02
C TYR A 148 15.53 -23.24 -3.81
N LEU A 149 14.35 -22.65 -4.04
CA LEU A 149 13.46 -22.18 -2.98
C LEU A 149 13.05 -23.31 -2.01
N HIS A 150 12.89 -24.52 -2.53
CA HIS A 150 12.55 -25.71 -1.76
C HIS A 150 13.63 -26.12 -0.75
N ARG A 151 14.82 -25.55 -0.83
CA ARG A 151 15.96 -25.79 0.08
C ARG A 151 16.11 -24.71 1.14
N ILE A 152 15.35 -23.61 1.02
CA ILE A 152 15.46 -22.49 1.94
C ILE A 152 14.82 -22.86 3.27
N VAL A 153 15.62 -22.72 4.32
CA VAL A 153 15.18 -22.65 5.71
C VAL A 153 15.43 -21.21 6.17
N THR A 154 14.38 -20.50 6.52
CA THR A 154 14.50 -19.10 6.97
C THR A 154 14.16 -19.00 8.45
N GLY A 155 14.89 -18.16 9.15
CA GLY A 155 14.68 -17.93 10.57
C GLY A 155 14.84 -16.47 10.96
N ASP A 156 14.20 -16.09 12.06
CA ASP A 156 14.28 -14.74 12.61
C ASP A 156 13.69 -14.68 14.03
N GLU A 157 13.91 -13.57 14.75
CA GLU A 157 13.48 -13.33 16.13
C GLU A 157 12.40 -12.25 16.17
N LYS A 158 11.36 -12.51 16.99
CA LYS A 158 10.26 -11.58 17.21
C LYS A 158 9.91 -11.45 18.69
N TRP A 159 9.77 -10.20 19.14
CA TRP A 159 9.19 -9.93 20.46
C TRP A 159 7.69 -10.20 20.45
N ILE A 160 7.24 -11.04 21.38
CA ILE A 160 5.83 -11.28 21.70
C ILE A 160 5.52 -10.54 23.01
N TYR A 161 4.63 -9.56 22.92
CA TYR A 161 4.18 -8.81 24.09
C TYR A 161 3.05 -9.57 24.80
N PHE A 162 3.01 -9.46 26.11
CA PHE A 162 1.92 -10.04 26.89
C PHE A 162 0.61 -9.28 26.71
N GLU A 163 0.68 -8.01 26.38
CA GLU A 163 -0.48 -7.18 26.03
C GLU A 163 -0.33 -6.60 24.64
N ASN A 164 -1.31 -6.87 23.79
CA ASN A 164 -1.32 -6.46 22.39
C ASN A 164 -2.58 -5.62 22.06
N PRO A 165 -2.73 -4.41 22.64
CA PRO A 165 -3.91 -3.59 22.40
C PRO A 165 -3.98 -3.13 20.95
N LYS A 166 -5.18 -3.13 20.38
CA LYS A 166 -5.46 -2.63 19.04
C LYS A 166 -6.46 -1.48 19.11
N ARG A 167 -6.18 -0.39 18.39
CA ARG A 167 -7.18 0.67 18.20
C ARG A 167 -8.29 0.18 17.29
N LYS A 168 -9.54 0.28 17.79
CA LYS A 168 -10.74 -0.05 17.01
C LYS A 168 -11.29 1.22 16.35
N LYS A 169 -11.81 1.07 15.14
CA LYS A 169 -12.67 2.09 14.56
C LYS A 169 -14.04 1.95 15.20
N CYS A 170 -14.61 3.05 15.68
CA CYS A 170 -15.96 3.09 16.21
C CYS A 170 -16.80 4.09 15.43
N TRP A 171 -18.07 3.79 15.26
CA TRP A 171 -19.05 4.73 14.74
C TRP A 171 -19.50 5.63 15.88
N VAL A 172 -19.35 6.94 15.70
CA VAL A 172 -19.80 7.97 16.66
C VAL A 172 -20.54 9.06 15.91
N ASP A 173 -21.42 9.75 16.59
CA ASP A 173 -22.08 10.90 16.00
C ASP A 173 -21.08 12.04 15.75
N PRO A 174 -21.32 12.89 14.74
CA PRO A 174 -20.45 14.03 14.45
C PRO A 174 -20.24 14.90 15.70
N GLY A 175 -18.98 15.13 16.06
CA GLY A 175 -18.60 15.90 17.25
C GLY A 175 -18.49 15.10 18.54
N GLN A 176 -18.81 13.81 18.55
CA GLN A 176 -18.60 12.95 19.71
C GLN A 176 -17.18 12.35 19.73
N PRO A 177 -16.57 12.20 20.93
CA PRO A 177 -15.25 11.58 21.05
C PRO A 177 -15.33 10.08 20.79
N SER A 178 -14.33 9.54 20.05
CA SER A 178 -14.18 8.09 19.88
C SER A 178 -13.64 7.44 21.13
N THR A 179 -13.78 6.10 21.25
CA THR A 179 -13.19 5.31 22.33
C THR A 179 -11.66 5.42 22.30
N SER A 180 -11.07 5.87 23.39
CA SER A 180 -9.61 5.92 23.53
C SER A 180 -9.03 4.54 23.85
N THR A 181 -7.89 4.22 23.25
CA THR A 181 -7.12 3.01 23.58
C THR A 181 -5.73 3.44 24.02
N ALA A 182 -5.28 2.96 25.16
CA ALA A 182 -3.93 3.25 25.66
C ALA A 182 -2.87 2.79 24.65
N ARG A 183 -1.82 3.61 24.47
CA ARG A 183 -0.69 3.24 23.60
C ARG A 183 0.00 1.99 24.18
N PRO A 184 0.38 0.99 23.37
CA PRO A 184 1.13 -0.16 23.84
C PRO A 184 2.41 0.27 24.58
N ASN A 185 2.64 -0.32 25.76
CA ASN A 185 3.87 -0.09 26.49
C ASN A 185 5.01 -0.91 25.84
N ARG A 186 5.92 -0.25 25.12
CA ARG A 186 7.07 -0.92 24.49
C ARG A 186 8.06 -1.54 25.49
N PHE A 187 8.00 -1.13 26.75
CA PHE A 187 8.78 -1.69 27.87
C PHE A 187 7.98 -2.71 28.68
N GLY A 188 6.74 -3.02 28.27
CA GLY A 188 5.91 -4.01 28.92
C GLY A 188 6.51 -5.41 28.88
N ARG A 189 5.92 -6.31 29.66
CA ARG A 189 6.33 -7.73 29.67
C ARG A 189 6.28 -8.30 28.27
N LYS A 190 7.38 -8.93 27.88
CA LYS A 190 7.53 -9.54 26.56
C LYS A 190 8.48 -10.73 26.66
N THR A 191 8.36 -11.63 25.71
CA THR A 191 9.27 -12.76 25.52
C THR A 191 9.71 -12.80 24.05
N MET A 192 10.86 -13.40 23.77
CA MET A 192 11.41 -13.48 22.41
C MET A 192 11.11 -14.85 21.81
N LEU A 193 10.46 -14.85 20.67
CA LEU A 193 10.30 -16.02 19.82
C LEU A 193 11.44 -16.04 18.81
N CYS A 194 12.18 -17.16 18.73
CA CYS A 194 13.07 -17.49 17.64
C CYS A 194 12.43 -18.63 16.84
N VAL A 195 12.27 -18.49 15.53
CA VAL A 195 11.56 -19.49 14.71
C VAL A 195 12.27 -19.74 13.40
N TRP A 196 12.37 -21.01 13.01
CA TRP A 196 12.90 -21.46 11.73
C TRP A 196 11.86 -22.32 11.02
N TRP A 197 11.67 -22.02 9.75
CA TRP A 197 10.63 -22.64 8.93
C TRP A 197 11.06 -22.75 7.46
N ASP A 198 10.41 -23.64 6.75
CA ASP A 198 10.57 -23.84 5.31
C ASP A 198 9.22 -23.77 4.59
N GLN A 199 9.20 -24.07 3.30
CA GLN A 199 7.95 -24.07 2.49
C GLN A 199 6.87 -25.06 2.98
N ARG A 200 7.20 -25.98 3.90
CA ARG A 200 6.26 -26.99 4.42
C ARG A 200 5.78 -26.69 5.85
N GLY A 201 6.44 -25.77 6.54
CA GLY A 201 6.02 -25.39 7.89
C GLY A 201 7.17 -25.11 8.85
N VAL A 202 6.82 -24.92 10.11
CA VAL A 202 7.79 -24.67 11.18
C VAL A 202 8.61 -25.95 11.47
N ILE A 203 9.91 -25.81 11.37
CA ILE A 203 10.87 -26.89 11.68
C ILE A 203 11.20 -26.89 13.16
N TYR A 204 11.62 -25.72 13.67
CA TYR A 204 12.01 -25.53 15.05
C TYR A 204 11.64 -24.13 15.50
N PHE A 205 11.24 -23.99 16.76
CA PHE A 205 11.16 -22.69 17.42
C PHE A 205 11.56 -22.79 18.88
N GLU A 206 12.05 -21.70 19.39
CA GLU A 206 12.35 -21.51 20.81
C GLU A 206 11.67 -20.24 21.30
N LEU A 207 11.01 -20.34 22.44
CA LEU A 207 10.48 -19.19 23.15
C LEU A 207 11.38 -18.93 24.35
N LEU A 208 12.07 -17.80 24.37
CA LEU A 208 12.98 -17.44 25.44
C LEU A 208 12.20 -17.03 26.69
N LYS A 209 12.75 -17.31 27.85
CA LYS A 209 12.18 -16.80 29.10
C LYS A 209 12.31 -15.28 29.17
N PRO A 210 11.39 -14.59 29.87
CA PRO A 210 11.50 -13.14 30.04
C PRO A 210 12.88 -12.74 30.62
N GLY A 211 13.53 -11.78 29.96
CA GLY A 211 14.87 -11.31 30.32
C GLY A 211 16.04 -12.03 29.64
N GLU A 212 15.79 -13.15 28.97
CA GLU A 212 16.81 -13.80 28.13
C GLU A 212 16.93 -13.11 26.78
N THR A 213 18.12 -13.20 26.19
CA THR A 213 18.45 -12.67 24.87
C THR A 213 19.19 -13.71 24.02
N VAL A 214 19.23 -13.51 22.72
CA VAL A 214 20.01 -14.35 21.81
C VAL A 214 21.43 -13.78 21.73
N ASP A 215 22.35 -14.46 22.38
CA ASP A 215 23.79 -14.26 22.21
C ASP A 215 24.39 -15.28 21.22
N THR A 216 25.68 -15.15 20.93
CA THR A 216 26.40 -16.04 20.03
C THR A 216 26.31 -17.51 20.41
N LYS A 217 26.44 -17.82 21.72
CA LYS A 217 26.41 -19.20 22.24
C LYS A 217 25.01 -19.80 22.10
N ARG A 218 23.98 -19.06 22.45
CA ARG A 218 22.59 -19.51 22.30
C ARG A 218 22.26 -19.74 20.81
N TYR A 219 22.61 -18.79 19.95
CA TYR A 219 22.36 -18.96 18.52
C TYR A 219 23.08 -20.20 17.95
N GLN A 220 24.30 -20.46 18.37
CA GLN A 220 25.02 -21.69 18.00
C GLN A 220 24.28 -22.95 18.45
N GLN A 221 23.75 -22.98 19.70
CA GLN A 221 22.92 -24.08 20.21
C GLN A 221 21.63 -24.25 19.42
N GLN A 222 20.99 -23.14 19.05
CA GLN A 222 19.80 -23.13 18.22
C GLN A 222 20.07 -23.74 16.82
N MET A 223 21.22 -23.46 16.20
CA MET A 223 21.59 -24.07 14.92
C MET A 223 21.79 -25.60 15.03
N ILE A 224 22.37 -26.08 16.10
CA ILE A 224 22.53 -27.52 16.38
C ILE A 224 21.16 -28.17 16.60
N ALA A 225 20.27 -27.53 17.38
CA ALA A 225 18.91 -28.02 17.62
C ALA A 225 18.08 -28.01 16.33
N LEU A 226 18.26 -26.98 15.49
CA LEU A 226 17.62 -26.90 14.18
C LEU A 226 18.06 -28.03 13.25
N ASP A 227 19.36 -28.37 13.22
CA ASP A 227 19.85 -29.49 12.41
C ASP A 227 19.19 -30.82 12.84
N SER A 228 19.12 -31.07 14.15
CA SER A 228 18.45 -32.26 14.70
C SER A 228 16.96 -32.27 14.32
N ALA A 229 16.28 -31.13 14.36
CA ALA A 229 14.87 -30.99 13.98
C ALA A 229 14.68 -31.20 12.46
N ILE A 230 15.60 -30.69 11.62
CA ILE A 230 15.57 -30.92 10.17
C ILE A 230 15.70 -32.42 9.87
N ARG A 231 16.65 -33.11 10.47
CA ARG A 231 16.85 -34.57 10.27
C ARG A 231 15.60 -35.37 10.64
N SER A 232 14.93 -34.98 11.74
CA SER A 232 13.71 -35.64 12.20
C SER A 232 12.48 -35.34 11.32
N LYS A 233 12.24 -34.06 11.01
CA LYS A 233 11.00 -33.62 10.33
C LYS A 233 11.12 -33.60 8.81
N ARG A 234 12.32 -33.61 8.25
CA ARG A 234 12.63 -33.49 6.83
C ARG A 234 13.65 -34.50 6.36
N PRO A 235 13.42 -35.81 6.55
CA PRO A 235 14.41 -36.85 6.22
C PRO A 235 14.81 -36.87 4.72
N GLU A 236 14.01 -36.23 3.87
CA GLU A 236 14.34 -36.04 2.46
C GLU A 236 15.60 -35.20 2.21
N TYR A 237 15.95 -34.29 3.12
CA TYR A 237 17.19 -33.51 2.98
C TYR A 237 18.42 -34.37 3.13
N GLU A 238 18.37 -35.47 3.89
CA GLU A 238 19.47 -36.44 3.97
C GLU A 238 19.62 -37.29 2.69
N LYS A 239 18.46 -37.65 2.08
CA LYS A 239 18.43 -38.48 0.85
C LYS A 239 18.78 -37.70 -0.41
N ARG A 240 18.53 -36.43 -0.43
CA ARG A 240 18.93 -35.53 -1.52
C ARG A 240 20.29 -34.96 -1.18
N GLN A 241 21.29 -35.14 -2.02
CA GLN A 241 22.62 -34.49 -1.87
C GLN A 241 22.51 -32.94 -1.89
N HIS A 242 21.44 -32.38 -1.36
CA HIS A 242 21.16 -30.95 -1.38
C HIS A 242 21.41 -30.37 -0.01
N LYS A 243 22.36 -29.45 0.06
CA LYS A 243 22.63 -28.66 1.27
C LYS A 243 21.42 -27.77 1.62
N VAL A 244 21.14 -27.66 2.90
CA VAL A 244 20.22 -26.65 3.42
C VAL A 244 20.76 -25.26 3.04
N ILE A 245 19.88 -24.38 2.64
CA ILE A 245 20.16 -22.97 2.39
C ILE A 245 19.52 -22.17 3.51
N LEU A 246 20.33 -21.68 4.45
CA LEU A 246 19.87 -20.87 5.56
C LEU A 246 19.73 -19.41 5.13
N LEU A 247 18.56 -18.83 5.34
CA LEU A 247 18.30 -17.42 5.18
C LEU A 247 18.02 -16.81 6.55
N HIS A 248 18.95 -16.00 7.05
CA HIS A 248 18.87 -15.23 8.28
C HIS A 248 19.39 -13.80 8.07
N ASP A 249 19.15 -12.92 9.00
CA ASP A 249 19.61 -11.55 8.96
C ASP A 249 21.12 -11.42 9.29
N ASN A 250 21.61 -10.18 9.28
CA ASN A 250 23.00 -9.87 9.54
C ASN A 250 23.29 -9.48 11.00
N ALA A 251 22.50 -9.95 11.97
CA ALA A 251 22.72 -9.65 13.39
C ALA A 251 24.15 -10.05 13.84
N PRO A 252 24.75 -9.30 14.79
CA PRO A 252 26.10 -9.61 15.26
C PRO A 252 26.28 -11.05 15.76
N ALA A 253 25.28 -11.58 16.48
CA ALA A 253 25.28 -12.96 16.96
C ALA A 253 25.35 -13.97 15.81
N HIS A 254 24.66 -13.72 14.69
CA HIS A 254 24.61 -14.60 13.52
C HIS A 254 25.90 -14.61 12.72
N LYS A 255 26.63 -13.49 12.72
CA LYS A 255 27.90 -13.34 11.99
C LYS A 255 29.14 -13.73 12.78
N ALA A 256 28.99 -14.06 14.05
CA ALA A 256 30.10 -14.43 14.91
C ALA A 256 30.87 -15.64 14.39
N LYS A 257 32.19 -15.65 14.59
CA LYS A 257 33.07 -16.71 14.10
C LYS A 257 32.64 -18.12 14.53
N PRO A 258 32.24 -18.36 15.83
CA PRO A 258 31.82 -19.71 16.24
C PRO A 258 30.55 -20.18 15.51
N VAL A 259 29.63 -19.28 15.18
CA VAL A 259 28.42 -19.63 14.41
C VAL A 259 28.76 -20.01 12.99
N LYS A 260 29.66 -19.27 12.34
CA LYS A 260 30.12 -19.60 10.98
C LYS A 260 30.81 -20.95 10.93
N GLU A 261 31.62 -21.27 11.94
CA GLU A 261 32.29 -22.59 12.07
C GLU A 261 31.25 -23.70 12.20
N THR A 262 30.25 -23.54 13.10
CA THR A 262 29.13 -24.49 13.25
C THR A 262 28.37 -24.70 11.94
N LEU A 263 28.01 -23.62 11.25
CA LEU A 263 27.28 -23.69 9.97
C LEU A 263 28.16 -24.38 8.87
N GLY A 264 29.48 -24.18 8.92
CA GLY A 264 30.46 -24.90 8.07
C GLY A 264 30.48 -26.41 8.35
N ASP A 265 30.48 -26.79 9.62
CA ASP A 265 30.46 -28.20 10.05
C ASP A 265 29.16 -28.90 9.65
N LEU A 266 28.02 -28.16 9.74
CA LEU A 266 26.70 -28.60 9.27
C LEU A 266 26.62 -28.67 7.73
N LYS A 267 27.59 -28.10 7.03
CA LYS A 267 27.63 -28.02 5.55
C LYS A 267 26.45 -27.24 4.96
N TRP A 268 25.92 -26.30 5.72
CA TRP A 268 24.83 -25.44 5.23
C TRP A 268 25.37 -24.30 4.39
N GLU A 269 24.60 -23.94 3.39
CA GLU A 269 24.83 -22.74 2.60
C GLU A 269 24.11 -21.56 3.25
N ILE A 270 24.80 -20.42 3.39
CA ILE A 270 24.15 -19.18 3.85
C ILE A 270 23.74 -18.38 2.62
N LEU A 271 22.45 -18.07 2.50
CA LEU A 271 21.93 -17.21 1.44
C LEU A 271 22.32 -15.77 1.73
N SER A 272 22.83 -15.07 0.73
CA SER A 272 23.12 -13.64 0.87
C SER A 272 21.85 -12.86 1.21
N HIS A 273 21.91 -12.05 2.26
CA HIS A 273 20.84 -11.16 2.67
C HIS A 273 21.38 -9.74 2.85
N ALA A 274 20.77 -8.77 2.18
CA ALA A 274 21.16 -7.37 2.29
C ALA A 274 20.80 -6.81 3.67
N ALA A 275 21.65 -5.96 4.23
CA ALA A 275 21.38 -5.32 5.51
C ALA A 275 20.11 -4.44 5.42
N TYR A 276 19.42 -4.27 6.54
CA TYR A 276 18.20 -3.44 6.65
C TYR A 276 17.10 -3.81 5.65
N SER A 277 16.89 -5.12 5.41
CA SER A 277 16.00 -5.60 4.36
C SER A 277 14.92 -6.57 4.87
N PRO A 278 14.06 -6.16 5.84
CA PRO A 278 12.96 -7.02 6.30
C PRO A 278 11.93 -7.28 5.20
N ASP A 279 11.84 -6.41 4.21
CA ASP A 279 11.03 -6.59 3.01
C ASP A 279 11.50 -7.74 2.09
N LEU A 280 12.71 -8.25 2.30
CA LEU A 280 13.31 -9.40 1.60
C LEU A 280 13.44 -10.64 2.50
N ALA A 281 13.02 -10.58 3.76
CA ALA A 281 13.06 -11.68 4.72
C ALA A 281 11.67 -12.32 4.89
N PRO A 282 11.47 -13.60 4.50
CA PRO A 282 10.15 -14.26 4.59
C PRO A 282 9.56 -14.27 6.01
N SER A 283 10.41 -14.34 7.02
CA SER A 283 9.94 -14.24 8.40
C SER A 283 9.27 -12.90 8.69
N ASP A 284 9.87 -11.78 8.26
CA ASP A 284 9.32 -10.45 8.49
C ASP A 284 8.09 -10.15 7.66
N TYR A 285 8.24 -10.22 6.32
CA TYR A 285 7.18 -9.74 5.43
C TYR A 285 5.97 -10.66 5.40
N TYR A 286 6.10 -11.93 5.81
CA TYR A 286 5.02 -12.90 5.71
C TYR A 286 4.62 -13.52 7.05
N LEU A 287 5.52 -14.28 7.70
CA LEU A 287 5.21 -15.02 8.92
C LEU A 287 4.83 -14.05 10.05
N PHE A 288 5.71 -13.11 10.37
CA PHE A 288 5.52 -12.17 11.47
C PHE A 288 4.44 -11.12 11.18
N SER A 289 4.25 -10.74 9.92
CA SER A 289 3.13 -9.90 9.50
C SER A 289 1.80 -10.60 9.79
N SER A 290 1.65 -11.86 9.38
CA SER A 290 0.45 -12.65 9.66
C SER A 290 0.26 -12.92 11.15
N MET A 291 1.34 -13.28 11.87
CA MET A 291 1.33 -13.49 13.31
C MET A 291 0.91 -12.22 14.05
N GLY A 292 1.37 -11.04 13.63
CA GLY A 292 1.00 -9.76 14.20
C GLY A 292 -0.51 -9.49 14.15
N HIS A 293 -1.18 -9.91 13.09
CA HIS A 293 -2.64 -9.85 13.01
C HIS A 293 -3.31 -10.80 14.01
N GLY A 294 -2.78 -12.02 14.17
CA GLY A 294 -3.30 -12.99 15.12
C GLY A 294 -3.07 -12.57 16.59
N LEU A 295 -1.94 -11.94 16.88
CA LEU A 295 -1.62 -11.42 18.21
C LEU A 295 -2.47 -10.20 18.62
N SER A 296 -3.06 -9.52 17.65
CA SER A 296 -3.88 -8.32 17.89
C SER A 296 -5.01 -8.63 18.89
N GLU A 297 -5.09 -7.83 19.95
CA GLU A 297 -6.06 -7.98 21.05
C GLU A 297 -5.81 -9.18 21.99
N GLN A 298 -4.79 -9.99 21.75
CA GLN A 298 -4.41 -11.06 22.67
C GLN A 298 -3.80 -10.50 23.96
N ARG A 299 -4.19 -11.11 25.08
CA ARG A 299 -3.63 -10.85 26.40
C ARG A 299 -3.18 -12.17 27.00
N PHE A 300 -1.93 -12.23 27.38
CA PHE A 300 -1.33 -13.40 28.00
C PHE A 300 -1.04 -13.12 29.46
N THR A 301 -1.34 -14.07 30.32
CA THR A 301 -1.09 -13.98 31.77
C THR A 301 0.23 -14.62 32.14
N SER A 302 0.61 -15.69 31.44
CA SER A 302 1.80 -16.48 31.68
C SER A 302 2.64 -16.71 30.42
N TYR A 303 3.86 -17.18 30.60
CA TYR A 303 4.73 -17.64 29.53
C TYR A 303 4.14 -18.86 28.79
N GLU A 304 3.50 -19.73 29.55
CA GLU A 304 2.84 -20.96 29.09
C GLU A 304 1.66 -20.63 28.17
N ASP A 305 0.92 -19.55 28.47
CA ASP A 305 -0.16 -19.08 27.59
C ASP A 305 0.38 -18.64 26.23
N VAL A 306 1.50 -17.91 26.21
CA VAL A 306 2.16 -17.50 24.97
C VAL A 306 2.59 -18.73 24.18
N ARG A 307 3.21 -19.70 24.84
CA ARG A 307 3.69 -20.93 24.20
C ARG A 307 2.54 -21.72 23.58
N LYS A 308 1.48 -21.94 24.36
CA LYS A 308 0.28 -22.64 23.86
C LYS A 308 -0.33 -21.93 22.67
N TRP A 309 -0.46 -20.61 22.76
CA TRP A 309 -0.99 -19.82 21.63
C TRP A 309 -0.13 -19.98 20.37
N LEU A 310 1.20 -19.99 20.50
CA LEU A 310 2.13 -20.19 19.37
C LEU A 310 1.96 -21.60 18.77
N ASP A 311 1.89 -22.64 19.59
CA ASP A 311 1.68 -24.02 19.14
C ASP A 311 0.36 -24.12 18.36
N ASP A 312 -0.73 -23.59 18.89
CA ASP A 312 -2.05 -23.56 18.25
C ASP A 312 -2.03 -22.72 16.95
N TRP A 313 -1.35 -21.56 16.97
CA TRP A 313 -1.26 -20.68 15.81
C TRP A 313 -0.46 -21.34 14.68
N PHE A 314 0.67 -21.96 14.95
CA PHE A 314 1.46 -22.69 13.96
C PHE A 314 0.68 -23.88 13.40
N ALA A 315 0.00 -24.64 14.25
CA ALA A 315 -0.83 -25.77 13.84
C ALA A 315 -2.03 -25.33 12.96
N SER A 316 -2.53 -24.11 13.13
CA SER A 316 -3.63 -23.56 12.33
C SER A 316 -3.24 -23.23 10.87
N LYS A 317 -1.95 -23.24 10.52
CA LYS A 317 -1.46 -22.89 9.18
C LYS A 317 -1.20 -24.13 8.35
N ASP A 318 -1.75 -24.15 7.15
CA ASP A 318 -1.52 -25.23 6.18
C ASP A 318 -0.15 -25.06 5.47
N GLU A 319 0.29 -26.11 4.76
CA GLU A 319 1.52 -26.06 3.99
C GLU A 319 1.50 -24.97 2.91
N LYS A 320 0.35 -24.68 2.32
CA LYS A 320 0.22 -23.63 1.29
C LYS A 320 0.53 -22.24 1.84
N PHE A 321 0.24 -22.00 3.12
CA PHE A 321 0.60 -20.75 3.79
C PHE A 321 2.13 -20.56 3.78
N TYR A 322 2.88 -21.55 4.24
CA TYR A 322 4.34 -21.49 4.30
C TYR A 322 4.95 -21.46 2.91
N TRP A 323 4.42 -22.26 2.00
CA TRP A 323 4.85 -22.29 0.60
C TRP A 323 4.78 -20.89 -0.03
N ARG A 324 3.66 -20.21 0.11
CA ARG A 324 3.47 -18.83 -0.42
C ARG A 324 4.49 -17.86 0.14
N GLY A 325 4.80 -17.96 1.43
CA GLY A 325 5.80 -17.10 2.09
C GLY A 325 7.17 -17.22 1.44
N ILE A 326 7.67 -18.43 1.20
CA ILE A 326 8.97 -18.67 0.56
C ILE A 326 8.93 -18.32 -0.93
N HIS A 327 7.87 -18.72 -1.63
CA HIS A 327 7.75 -18.54 -3.08
C HIS A 327 7.43 -17.10 -3.51
N ALA A 328 7.20 -16.19 -2.60
CA ALA A 328 7.12 -14.75 -2.86
C ALA A 328 8.49 -14.09 -3.09
N LEU A 329 9.60 -14.75 -2.72
CA LEU A 329 10.96 -14.20 -2.82
C LEU A 329 11.33 -13.69 -4.22
N PRO A 330 11.15 -14.45 -5.32
CA PRO A 330 11.53 -13.99 -6.65
C PRO A 330 10.80 -12.69 -7.09
N GLU A 331 9.52 -12.58 -6.77
CA GLU A 331 8.75 -11.35 -7.04
C GLU A 331 9.29 -10.17 -6.23
N ARG A 332 9.64 -10.40 -4.95
CA ARG A 332 10.19 -9.36 -4.08
C ARG A 332 11.59 -8.94 -4.53
N TRP A 333 12.44 -9.85 -4.97
CA TRP A 333 13.72 -9.51 -5.58
C TRP A 333 13.54 -8.67 -6.83
N GLN A 334 12.58 -9.02 -7.71
CA GLN A 334 12.27 -8.24 -8.90
C GLN A 334 11.76 -6.83 -8.54
N LYS A 335 10.90 -6.71 -7.52
CA LYS A 335 10.42 -5.41 -7.04
C LYS A 335 11.55 -4.54 -6.50
N CYS A 336 12.48 -5.11 -5.73
CA CYS A 336 13.65 -4.41 -5.23
C CYS A 336 14.52 -3.87 -6.37
N ILE A 337 14.75 -4.67 -7.41
CA ILE A 337 15.53 -4.27 -8.59
C ILE A 337 14.83 -3.10 -9.32
N VAL A 338 13.53 -3.23 -9.59
CA VAL A 338 12.74 -2.18 -10.29
C VAL A 338 12.71 -0.87 -9.51
N ASN A 339 12.71 -0.93 -8.17
CA ASN A 339 12.75 0.24 -7.29
C ASN A 339 14.19 0.68 -6.95
N GLU A 340 15.19 0.36 -7.76
CA GLU A 340 16.59 0.78 -7.59
C GLU A 340 17.14 0.52 -6.17
N GLY A 341 16.72 -0.58 -5.53
CA GLY A 341 17.11 -0.96 -4.18
C GLY A 341 16.34 -0.27 -3.05
N GLN A 342 15.44 0.64 -3.35
CA GLN A 342 14.57 1.27 -2.34
C GLN A 342 13.55 0.27 -1.78
N TYR A 343 12.92 0.61 -0.64
CA TYR A 343 11.79 -0.18 -0.13
C TYR A 343 10.59 -0.08 -1.08
N PHE A 344 9.86 -1.17 -1.19
CA PHE A 344 8.69 -1.30 -2.08
C PHE A 344 7.44 -1.75 -1.33
N GLU A 345 6.29 -1.62 -1.99
CA GLU A 345 4.99 -2.10 -1.48
C GLU A 345 4.74 -3.59 -1.76
#